data_4e57e423ab90b90fcf164c5fcecaa9db
#
_entry.id   4e57e423ab90b90fcf164c5fcecaa9db
#
_cell.length_a   1.000
_cell.length_b   1.000
_cell.length_c   1.000
_cell.angle_alpha   90.00
_cell.angle_beta   90.00
_cell.angle_gamma   90.00
#
_symmetry.space_group_name_H-M   'P 1'
#
loop_
_entity.id
_entity.type
_entity.pdbx_description
1 polymer ?
#
loop_
_entity_poly.entity_id
_entity_poly.type
_entity_poly.pdbx_seq_one_letter_code
_entity_poly.pdbx_strand_id
1 'polypeptide(L)'
;MTDNLIFMDPFPRNEAMVYTPSCAAALAQMGRVVAHWGSRAPDDLVEAHLADMTILVGQTAMPKHRLDRAPKLRAILNVKANWEDNVDYAECHARGIQVLSAAPAMAPAVAEFCLTQAITLLRRLHLADPVFRAGSEAYGIGGNAGAKSLFGADVAMIGYGNLGRALAPLLRPFGVRLMVHDPWLSDGYLRTEGVEPVSLETALSGSDVLFLLAGVTSDNEGFLGRPLLETIRADATV
;
A
#
# COMPACT_ATOMS: atom_id res chain seq x y z
N MET A 1 6.43 34.06 8.96
CA MET A 1 6.76 32.88 8.18
C MET A 1 7.33 31.86 9.13
N THR A 2 6.86 30.64 9.10
CA THR A 2 7.45 29.56 9.88
C THR A 2 8.87 29.29 9.37
N ASP A 3 9.84 29.19 10.28
CA ASP A 3 11.27 28.95 9.96
C ASP A 3 11.52 27.46 9.58
N ASN A 4 10.60 26.90 8.79
CA ASN A 4 10.68 25.51 8.36
C ASN A 4 11.49 25.42 7.05
N LEU A 5 12.41 24.45 6.99
CA LEU A 5 13.02 23.99 5.75
C LEU A 5 12.45 22.62 5.39
N ILE A 6 11.81 22.56 4.23
CA ILE A 6 11.25 21.35 3.65
C ILE A 6 12.21 20.88 2.54
N PHE A 7 12.91 19.77 2.78
CA PHE A 7 13.78 19.16 1.81
C PHE A 7 13.06 18.07 1.04
N MET A 8 13.10 18.10 -0.30
CA MET A 8 12.38 17.17 -1.16
C MET A 8 13.32 16.40 -2.08
N ASP A 9 13.36 15.08 -1.91
CA ASP A 9 14.10 14.11 -2.73
C ASP A 9 13.20 12.92 -3.09
N PRO A 10 12.13 13.14 -3.85
CA PRO A 10 11.08 12.14 -4.07
C PRO A 10 11.36 11.17 -5.24
N PHE A 11 12.60 11.09 -5.71
CA PHE A 11 12.95 10.18 -6.81
C PHE A 11 12.44 8.73 -6.56
N PRO A 12 11.89 8.07 -7.57
CA PRO A 12 11.85 8.39 -9.02
C PRO A 12 10.66 9.28 -9.46
N ARG A 13 9.92 9.89 -8.54
CA ARG A 13 8.80 10.77 -8.88
C ARG A 13 9.30 12.14 -9.31
N ASN A 14 8.62 12.73 -10.29
CA ASN A 14 8.80 14.13 -10.67
C ASN A 14 7.81 15.03 -9.93
N GLU A 15 7.93 16.34 -10.11
CA GLU A 15 7.11 17.33 -9.44
C GLU A 15 5.60 17.11 -9.67
N ALA A 16 5.18 16.90 -10.90
CA ALA A 16 3.77 16.69 -11.24
C ALA A 16 3.16 15.41 -10.66
N MET A 17 4.00 14.42 -10.29
CA MET A 17 3.56 13.20 -9.61
C MET A 17 3.44 13.35 -8.10
N VAL A 18 4.08 14.37 -7.51
CA VAL A 18 4.13 14.55 -6.06
C VAL A 18 3.00 15.46 -5.59
N TYR A 19 2.73 16.54 -6.31
CA TYR A 19 1.69 17.49 -5.90
C TYR A 19 1.09 18.29 -7.06
N THR A 20 -0.14 18.75 -6.85
CA THR A 20 -0.82 19.70 -7.72
C THR A 20 -0.29 21.13 -7.52
N PRO A 21 -0.52 22.08 -8.44
CA PRO A 21 -0.16 23.48 -8.23
C PRO A 21 -0.70 24.08 -6.93
N SER A 22 -1.91 23.71 -6.51
CA SER A 22 -2.49 24.17 -5.24
C SER A 22 -1.77 23.61 -4.03
N CYS A 23 -1.36 22.33 -4.06
CA CYS A 23 -0.56 21.72 -3.00
C CYS A 23 0.85 22.37 -2.94
N ALA A 24 1.46 22.66 -4.09
CA ALA A 24 2.75 23.36 -4.16
C ALA A 24 2.66 24.75 -3.52
N ALA A 25 1.60 25.52 -3.80
CA ALA A 25 1.37 26.81 -3.19
C ALA A 25 1.17 26.73 -1.67
N ALA A 26 0.42 25.72 -1.19
CA ALA A 26 0.25 25.47 0.23
C ALA A 26 1.56 25.08 0.92
N LEU A 27 2.37 24.24 0.29
CA LEU A 27 3.68 23.84 0.80
C LEU A 27 4.64 25.03 0.94
N ALA A 28 4.66 25.93 -0.05
CA ALA A 28 5.46 27.15 -0.02
C ALA A 28 5.06 28.11 1.12
N GLN A 29 3.82 28.07 1.58
CA GLN A 29 3.37 28.84 2.75
C GLN A 29 3.83 28.21 4.08
N MET A 30 4.15 26.93 4.10
CA MET A 30 4.61 26.21 5.31
C MET A 30 6.08 26.47 5.61
N GLY A 31 6.89 26.90 4.64
CA GLY A 31 8.30 27.16 4.82
C GLY A 31 9.08 27.26 3.49
N ARG A 32 10.41 27.33 3.60
CA ARG A 32 11.32 27.30 2.45
C ARG A 32 11.41 25.87 1.91
N VAL A 33 11.14 25.68 0.63
CA VAL A 33 11.26 24.39 -0.06
C VAL A 33 12.59 24.32 -0.80
N VAL A 34 13.35 23.25 -0.58
CA VAL A 34 14.54 22.87 -1.34
C VAL A 34 14.24 21.52 -1.99
N ALA A 35 14.09 21.49 -3.30
CA ALA A 35 13.71 20.30 -4.02
C ALA A 35 14.77 19.87 -5.02
N HIS A 36 15.02 18.55 -5.10
CA HIS A 36 15.85 17.92 -6.10
C HIS A 36 15.02 16.94 -6.92
N TRP A 37 15.06 17.07 -8.24
CA TRP A 37 14.25 16.29 -9.18
C TRP A 37 15.11 15.54 -10.19
N GLY A 38 14.59 14.43 -10.71
CA GLY A 38 15.18 13.67 -11.80
C GLY A 38 16.21 12.60 -11.38
N SER A 39 16.77 12.72 -10.19
CA SER A 39 17.68 11.72 -9.59
C SER A 39 17.58 11.77 -8.07
N ARG A 40 18.29 10.88 -7.36
CA ARG A 40 18.52 11.04 -5.92
C ARG A 40 19.32 12.31 -5.66
N ALA A 41 18.98 13.02 -4.61
CA ALA A 41 19.73 14.19 -4.19
C ALA A 41 21.18 13.79 -3.87
N PRO A 42 22.18 14.51 -4.41
CA PRO A 42 23.58 14.28 -4.08
C PRO A 42 23.83 14.45 -2.59
N ASP A 43 24.80 13.70 -2.06
CA ASP A 43 25.10 13.72 -0.62
C ASP A 43 25.51 15.11 -0.13
N ASP A 44 26.30 15.85 -0.88
CA ASP A 44 26.71 17.22 -0.55
C ASP A 44 25.53 18.18 -0.41
N LEU A 45 24.51 18.03 -1.28
CA LEU A 45 23.28 18.81 -1.18
C LEU A 45 22.49 18.45 0.08
N VAL A 46 22.39 17.16 0.41
CA VAL A 46 21.72 16.71 1.63
C VAL A 46 22.45 17.24 2.86
N GLU A 47 23.77 17.03 2.92
CA GLU A 47 24.64 17.44 4.03
C GLU A 47 24.58 18.93 4.31
N ALA A 48 24.51 19.75 3.26
CA ALA A 48 24.41 21.22 3.38
C ALA A 48 23.12 21.71 4.04
N HIS A 49 22.07 20.86 4.09
CA HIS A 49 20.76 21.25 4.60
C HIS A 49 20.37 20.53 5.90
N LEU A 50 21.12 19.55 6.39
CA LEU A 50 20.76 18.76 7.58
C LEU A 50 20.47 19.62 8.81
N ALA A 51 21.32 20.61 9.09
CA ALA A 51 21.22 21.44 10.30
C ALA A 51 19.91 22.25 10.39
N ASP A 52 19.36 22.63 9.24
CA ASP A 52 18.15 23.44 9.15
C ASP A 52 16.90 22.66 8.70
N MET A 53 17.08 21.43 8.24
CA MET A 53 15.98 20.59 7.76
C MET A 53 14.97 20.31 8.87
N THR A 54 13.73 20.69 8.64
CA THR A 54 12.61 20.43 9.57
C THR A 54 11.70 19.31 9.07
N ILE A 55 11.54 19.17 7.75
CA ILE A 55 10.74 18.14 7.11
C ILE A 55 11.54 17.57 5.92
N LEU A 56 11.60 16.26 5.83
CA LEU A 56 12.13 15.53 4.69
C LEU A 56 10.98 14.86 3.94
N VAL A 57 10.87 15.08 2.64
CA VAL A 57 9.91 14.41 1.75
C VAL A 57 10.68 13.63 0.69
N GLY A 58 10.68 12.33 0.79
CA GLY A 58 11.41 11.46 -0.15
C GLY A 58 11.98 10.21 0.50
N GLN A 59 12.92 9.59 -0.18
CA GLN A 59 13.62 8.39 0.25
C GLN A 59 15.12 8.64 0.53
N THR A 60 15.49 9.85 0.87
CA THR A 60 16.87 10.16 1.29
C THR A 60 17.28 9.28 2.47
N ALA A 61 18.47 8.69 2.39
CA ALA A 61 19.00 7.90 3.48
C ALA A 61 19.27 8.78 4.71
N MET A 62 18.66 8.42 5.85
CA MET A 62 18.79 9.11 7.14
C MET A 62 19.24 8.13 8.24
N PRO A 63 20.47 7.59 8.13
CA PRO A 63 21.08 6.81 9.19
C PRO A 63 21.37 7.69 10.41
N LYS A 64 21.65 7.06 11.56
CA LYS A 64 21.89 7.77 12.82
C LYS A 64 22.83 8.97 12.70
N HIS A 65 23.97 8.84 12.00
CA HIS A 65 24.94 9.92 11.88
C HIS A 65 24.42 11.17 11.13
N ARG A 66 23.42 11.02 10.23
CA ARG A 66 22.72 12.14 9.60
C ARG A 66 21.67 12.72 10.55
N LEU A 67 20.93 11.85 11.26
CA LEU A 67 19.96 12.30 12.27
C LEU A 67 20.64 13.10 13.38
N ASP A 68 21.87 12.75 13.78
CA ASP A 68 22.66 13.50 14.77
C ASP A 68 22.97 14.94 14.32
N ARG A 69 23.02 15.17 13.00
CA ARG A 69 23.28 16.48 12.39
C ARG A 69 22.02 17.23 11.94
N ALA A 70 20.86 16.63 12.16
CA ALA A 70 19.56 17.20 11.80
C ALA A 70 18.71 17.54 13.06
N PRO A 71 19.15 18.46 13.93
CA PRO A 71 18.52 18.70 15.22
C PRO A 71 17.13 19.32 15.12
N LYS A 72 16.78 19.92 13.98
CA LYS A 72 15.48 20.53 13.73
C LYS A 72 14.49 19.58 13.04
N LEU A 73 14.92 18.37 12.64
CA LEU A 73 14.08 17.43 11.91
C LEU A 73 12.94 16.93 12.79
N ARG A 74 11.71 17.06 12.30
CA ARG A 74 10.49 16.69 13.01
C ARG A 74 9.66 15.64 12.30
N ALA A 75 9.78 15.57 10.96
CA ALA A 75 9.03 14.61 10.16
C ALA A 75 9.81 14.16 8.93
N ILE A 76 9.63 12.88 8.59
CA ILE A 76 10.07 12.27 7.35
C ILE A 76 8.82 11.68 6.68
N LEU A 77 8.52 12.11 5.45
CA LEU A 77 7.45 11.55 4.63
C LEU A 77 8.06 10.72 3.49
N ASN A 78 8.06 9.41 3.64
CA ASN A 78 8.40 8.49 2.55
C ASN A 78 7.33 8.58 1.45
N VAL A 79 7.75 8.85 0.21
CA VAL A 79 6.85 8.95 -0.94
C VAL A 79 6.46 7.58 -1.53
N LYS A 80 6.91 6.48 -0.93
CA LYS A 80 6.46 5.12 -1.19
C LYS A 80 5.48 4.65 -0.12
N ALA A 81 4.76 3.59 -0.43
CA ALA A 81 3.78 3.00 0.51
C ALA A 81 4.46 2.13 1.58
N ASN A 82 5.55 1.46 1.22
CA ASN A 82 6.28 0.56 2.12
C ASN A 82 7.31 1.29 2.96
N TRP A 83 7.63 0.72 4.10
CA TRP A 83 8.78 1.07 4.92
C TRP A 83 10.03 0.52 4.24
N GLU A 84 11.03 1.36 4.01
CA GLU A 84 12.30 1.00 3.37
C GLU A 84 13.44 1.13 4.36
N ASP A 85 14.54 0.47 4.08
CA ASP A 85 15.77 0.54 4.89
C ASP A 85 16.58 1.82 4.56
N ASN A 86 15.91 2.96 4.60
CA ASN A 86 16.52 4.27 4.33
C ASN A 86 16.60 5.16 5.57
N VAL A 87 15.98 4.77 6.67
CA VAL A 87 15.88 5.59 7.89
C VAL A 87 16.17 4.73 9.11
N ASP A 88 16.91 5.25 10.06
CA ASP A 88 16.99 4.67 11.41
C ASP A 88 15.70 4.96 12.17
N TYR A 89 14.72 4.04 12.02
CA TYR A 89 13.39 4.20 12.62
C TYR A 89 13.43 4.23 14.14
N ALA A 90 14.31 3.44 14.76
CA ALA A 90 14.45 3.39 16.21
C ALA A 90 14.94 4.74 16.75
N GLU A 91 15.94 5.32 16.10
CA GLU A 91 16.46 6.64 16.45
C GLU A 91 15.43 7.75 16.21
N CYS A 92 14.69 7.69 15.09
CA CYS A 92 13.59 8.63 14.84
C CYS A 92 12.54 8.58 15.94
N HIS A 93 12.12 7.37 16.33
CA HIS A 93 11.14 7.19 17.40
C HIS A 93 11.66 7.74 18.74
N ALA A 94 12.90 7.43 19.11
CA ALA A 94 13.52 7.92 20.35
C ALA A 94 13.57 9.45 20.42
N ARG A 95 13.69 10.14 19.27
CA ARG A 95 13.73 11.61 19.16
C ARG A 95 12.36 12.25 18.92
N GLY A 96 11.29 11.48 18.80
CA GLY A 96 9.95 11.98 18.47
C GLY A 96 9.81 12.48 17.03
N ILE A 97 10.70 12.07 16.13
CA ILE A 97 10.60 12.36 14.69
C ILE A 97 9.52 11.47 14.09
N GLN A 98 8.49 12.08 13.49
CA GLN A 98 7.41 11.35 12.85
C GLN A 98 7.86 10.80 11.49
N VAL A 99 7.77 9.48 11.31
CA VAL A 99 8.03 8.87 10.01
C VAL A 99 6.71 8.41 9.40
N LEU A 100 6.37 8.95 8.25
CA LEU A 100 5.10 8.75 7.55
C LEU A 100 5.37 8.12 6.18
N SER A 101 4.35 7.49 5.60
CA SER A 101 4.40 6.94 4.23
C SER A 101 3.25 7.47 3.37
N ALA A 102 3.39 7.36 2.05
CA ALA A 102 2.35 7.72 1.10
C ALA A 102 1.25 6.66 0.95
N ALA A 103 1.27 5.58 1.75
CA ALA A 103 0.30 4.49 1.67
C ALA A 103 -1.17 4.96 1.71
N PRO A 104 -1.61 5.88 2.59
CA PRO A 104 -3.00 6.34 2.60
C PRO A 104 -3.45 7.01 1.31
N ALA A 105 -2.54 7.76 0.66
CA ALA A 105 -2.86 8.45 -0.60
C ALA A 105 -2.95 7.48 -1.79
N MET A 106 -2.23 6.37 -1.75
CA MET A 106 -2.19 5.37 -2.83
C MET A 106 -3.27 4.30 -2.68
N ALA A 107 -3.72 4.04 -1.46
CA ALA A 107 -4.61 2.94 -1.14
C ALA A 107 -5.92 2.91 -1.96
N PRO A 108 -6.62 4.03 -2.22
CA PRO A 108 -7.85 4.00 -3.02
C PRO A 108 -7.65 3.47 -4.43
N ALA A 109 -6.64 3.95 -5.15
CA ALA A 109 -6.37 3.50 -6.53
C ALA A 109 -5.94 2.02 -6.58
N VAL A 110 -5.16 1.57 -5.59
CA VAL A 110 -4.76 0.16 -5.50
C VAL A 110 -5.96 -0.72 -5.10
N ALA A 111 -6.88 -0.23 -4.26
CA ALA A 111 -8.10 -0.95 -3.92
C ALA A 111 -9.02 -1.15 -5.14
N GLU A 112 -9.18 -0.12 -5.99
CA GLU A 112 -9.89 -0.25 -7.28
C GLU A 112 -9.24 -1.30 -8.19
N PHE A 113 -7.90 -1.31 -8.25
CA PHE A 113 -7.15 -2.31 -9.00
C PHE A 113 -7.41 -3.72 -8.45
N CYS A 114 -7.34 -3.93 -7.14
CA CYS A 114 -7.62 -5.21 -6.48
C CYS A 114 -9.02 -5.71 -6.82
N LEU A 115 -10.05 -4.87 -6.68
CA LEU A 115 -11.43 -5.21 -7.03
C LEU A 115 -11.56 -5.58 -8.52
N THR A 116 -10.94 -4.80 -9.39
CA THR A 116 -10.94 -5.04 -10.83
C THR A 116 -10.32 -6.38 -11.17
N GLN A 117 -9.17 -6.73 -10.57
CA GLN A 117 -8.50 -8.01 -10.80
C GLN A 117 -9.36 -9.18 -10.30
N ALA A 118 -9.94 -9.08 -9.10
CA ALA A 118 -10.84 -10.12 -8.59
C ALA A 118 -12.00 -10.40 -9.54
N ILE A 119 -12.69 -9.35 -10.01
CA ILE A 119 -13.79 -9.50 -10.97
C ILE A 119 -13.30 -10.05 -12.31
N THR A 120 -12.17 -9.56 -12.82
CA THR A 120 -11.57 -10.03 -14.07
C THR A 120 -11.26 -11.52 -14.04
N LEU A 121 -10.68 -12.00 -12.94
CA LEU A 121 -10.33 -13.40 -12.75
C LEU A 121 -11.57 -14.27 -12.55
N LEU A 122 -12.47 -13.89 -11.65
CA LEU A 122 -13.73 -14.60 -11.39
C LEU A 122 -14.58 -14.72 -12.66
N ARG A 123 -14.72 -13.64 -13.42
CA ARG A 123 -15.49 -13.60 -14.68
C ARG A 123 -14.72 -14.14 -15.89
N ARG A 124 -13.43 -14.51 -15.69
CA ARG A 124 -12.53 -15.02 -16.75
C ARG A 124 -12.39 -14.06 -17.94
N LEU A 125 -12.46 -12.74 -17.69
CA LEU A 125 -12.39 -11.73 -18.76
C LEU A 125 -11.03 -11.76 -19.48
N HIS A 126 -9.95 -12.06 -18.78
CA HIS A 126 -8.59 -12.23 -19.33
C HIS A 126 -8.50 -13.37 -20.38
N LEU A 127 -9.38 -14.36 -20.31
CA LEU A 127 -9.49 -15.44 -21.30
C LEU A 127 -10.49 -15.09 -22.41
N ALA A 128 -11.58 -14.39 -22.08
CA ALA A 128 -12.64 -14.04 -23.02
C ALA A 128 -12.22 -12.96 -24.02
N ASP A 129 -11.46 -11.92 -23.58
CA ASP A 129 -11.07 -10.80 -24.43
C ASP A 129 -10.23 -11.23 -25.67
N PRO A 130 -9.16 -12.04 -25.56
CA PRO A 130 -8.43 -12.52 -26.71
C PRO A 130 -9.29 -13.35 -27.69
N VAL A 131 -10.17 -14.20 -27.18
CA VAL A 131 -11.07 -15.04 -27.98
C VAL A 131 -12.07 -14.18 -28.75
N PHE A 132 -12.65 -13.16 -28.07
CA PHE A 132 -13.57 -12.20 -28.69
C PHE A 132 -12.86 -11.39 -29.80
N ARG A 133 -11.64 -10.90 -29.55
CA ARG A 133 -10.85 -10.17 -30.56
C ARG A 133 -10.49 -11.01 -31.78
N ALA A 134 -10.37 -12.32 -31.58
CA ALA A 134 -10.12 -13.26 -32.68
C ALA A 134 -11.40 -13.66 -33.44
N GLY A 135 -12.59 -13.21 -33.04
CA GLY A 135 -13.87 -13.60 -33.63
C GLY A 135 -14.19 -15.08 -33.50
N SER A 136 -13.68 -15.72 -32.42
CA SER A 136 -13.86 -17.15 -32.14
C SER A 136 -14.58 -17.40 -30.81
N GLU A 137 -15.28 -16.41 -30.30
CA GLU A 137 -16.03 -16.48 -29.05
C GLU A 137 -17.17 -17.51 -29.14
N ALA A 138 -17.41 -18.22 -28.01
CA ALA A 138 -18.55 -19.07 -27.85
C ALA A 138 -19.70 -18.33 -27.15
N TYR A 139 -20.91 -18.48 -27.66
CA TYR A 139 -22.11 -17.91 -27.08
C TYR A 139 -22.89 -18.90 -26.20
N GLY A 140 -23.76 -18.35 -25.37
CA GLY A 140 -24.63 -19.12 -24.50
C GLY A 140 -23.92 -19.72 -23.30
N ILE A 141 -24.43 -20.84 -22.80
CA ILE A 141 -23.95 -21.49 -21.56
C ILE A 141 -22.47 -21.87 -21.64
N GLY A 142 -21.99 -22.31 -22.80
CA GLY A 142 -20.60 -22.69 -23.03
C GLY A 142 -19.62 -21.52 -23.02
N GLY A 143 -20.05 -20.32 -23.37
CA GLY A 143 -19.21 -19.16 -23.54
C GLY A 143 -18.62 -18.59 -22.25
N ASN A 144 -19.23 -18.90 -21.11
CA ASN A 144 -18.77 -18.42 -19.81
C ASN A 144 -18.62 -19.56 -18.79
N ALA A 145 -18.36 -20.77 -19.26
CA ALA A 145 -18.18 -21.94 -18.40
C ALA A 145 -17.03 -21.72 -17.41
N GLY A 146 -17.30 -21.99 -16.12
CA GLY A 146 -16.33 -21.82 -15.04
C GLY A 146 -16.16 -20.40 -14.53
N ALA A 147 -16.91 -19.41 -15.05
CA ALA A 147 -16.96 -18.08 -14.43
C ALA A 147 -17.74 -18.12 -13.12
N LYS A 148 -17.24 -17.39 -12.13
CA LYS A 148 -17.84 -17.23 -10.80
C LYS A 148 -18.31 -15.79 -10.58
N SER A 149 -19.16 -15.60 -9.56
CA SER A 149 -19.64 -14.28 -9.13
C SER A 149 -18.92 -13.84 -7.87
N LEU A 150 -18.67 -12.55 -7.75
CA LEU A 150 -18.23 -11.96 -6.48
C LEU A 150 -19.40 -11.77 -5.50
N PHE A 151 -20.65 -11.69 -6.00
CA PHE A 151 -21.81 -11.55 -5.14
C PHE A 151 -21.96 -12.76 -4.20
N GLY A 152 -22.01 -12.49 -2.89
CA GLY A 152 -22.17 -13.50 -1.85
C GLY A 152 -20.96 -14.40 -1.64
N ALA A 153 -19.81 -14.10 -2.23
CA ALA A 153 -18.59 -14.89 -2.09
C ALA A 153 -17.97 -14.76 -0.69
N ASP A 154 -17.24 -15.79 -0.26
CA ASP A 154 -16.34 -15.73 0.88
C ASP A 154 -15.03 -15.07 0.45
N VAL A 155 -14.76 -13.86 0.95
CA VAL A 155 -13.57 -13.07 0.62
C VAL A 155 -12.67 -12.99 1.84
N ALA A 156 -11.38 -13.31 1.68
CA ALA A 156 -10.41 -13.12 2.74
C ALA A 156 -9.36 -12.08 2.39
N MET A 157 -8.90 -11.34 3.40
CA MET A 157 -7.75 -10.45 3.32
C MET A 157 -6.69 -10.89 4.33
N ILE A 158 -5.44 -11.02 3.89
CA ILE A 158 -4.29 -11.16 4.77
C ILE A 158 -3.65 -9.78 4.86
N GLY A 159 -3.78 -9.12 6.02
CA GLY A 159 -3.45 -7.72 6.25
C GLY A 159 -4.65 -6.77 6.08
N TYR A 160 -4.88 -5.92 7.10
CA TYR A 160 -5.97 -4.92 7.12
C TYR A 160 -5.41 -3.51 7.42
N GLY A 161 -4.33 -3.16 6.74
CA GLY A 161 -3.72 -1.83 6.78
C GLY A 161 -4.50 -0.80 5.95
N ASN A 162 -3.80 0.20 5.43
CA ASN A 162 -4.41 1.25 4.59
C ASN A 162 -5.15 0.67 3.37
N LEU A 163 -4.57 -0.35 2.72
CA LEU A 163 -5.14 -0.96 1.53
C LEU A 163 -6.38 -1.79 1.86
N GLY A 164 -6.33 -2.65 2.89
CA GLY A 164 -7.50 -3.44 3.33
C GLY A 164 -8.67 -2.55 3.71
N ARG A 165 -8.42 -1.46 4.45
CA ARG A 165 -9.43 -0.46 4.81
C ARG A 165 -10.01 0.30 3.61
N ALA A 166 -9.22 0.52 2.56
CA ALA A 166 -9.72 1.12 1.33
C ALA A 166 -10.52 0.13 0.47
N LEU A 167 -10.15 -1.16 0.48
CA LEU A 167 -10.80 -2.20 -0.32
C LEU A 167 -12.12 -2.69 0.30
N ALA A 168 -12.19 -2.82 1.62
CA ALA A 168 -13.38 -3.34 2.31
C ALA A 168 -14.69 -2.60 1.93
N PRO A 169 -14.75 -1.25 1.89
CA PRO A 169 -15.95 -0.54 1.46
C PRO A 169 -16.36 -0.85 0.02
N LEU A 170 -15.43 -1.12 -0.88
CA LEU A 170 -15.69 -1.45 -2.28
C LEU A 170 -16.27 -2.85 -2.44
N LEU A 171 -15.99 -3.76 -1.51
CA LEU A 171 -16.49 -5.13 -1.52
C LEU A 171 -17.89 -5.28 -0.89
N ARG A 172 -18.25 -4.42 0.07
CA ARG A 172 -19.53 -4.50 0.79
C ARG A 172 -20.78 -4.54 -0.11
N PRO A 173 -20.87 -3.76 -1.21
CA PRO A 173 -22.03 -3.79 -2.10
C PRO A 173 -22.28 -5.16 -2.75
N PHE A 174 -21.29 -6.04 -2.79
CA PHE A 174 -21.43 -7.39 -3.32
C PHE A 174 -21.98 -8.38 -2.30
N GLY A 175 -22.27 -7.96 -1.06
CA GLY A 175 -22.80 -8.85 -0.02
C GLY A 175 -21.85 -9.99 0.35
N VAL A 176 -20.54 -9.78 0.21
CA VAL A 176 -19.51 -10.78 0.54
C VAL A 176 -19.41 -10.99 2.05
N ARG A 177 -19.05 -12.19 2.46
CA ARG A 177 -18.55 -12.45 3.81
C ARG A 177 -17.06 -12.06 3.83
N LEU A 178 -16.71 -10.99 4.54
CA LEU A 178 -15.36 -10.44 4.55
C LEU A 178 -14.59 -10.90 5.78
N MET A 179 -13.70 -11.86 5.58
CA MET A 179 -12.80 -12.42 6.57
C MET A 179 -11.44 -11.69 6.55
N VAL A 180 -10.85 -11.49 7.70
CA VAL A 180 -9.55 -10.79 7.82
C VAL A 180 -8.63 -11.54 8.77
N HIS A 181 -7.41 -11.79 8.32
CA HIS A 181 -6.29 -12.15 9.17
C HIS A 181 -5.30 -11.00 9.24
N ASP A 182 -5.12 -10.44 10.43
CA ASP A 182 -4.11 -9.40 10.70
C ASP A 182 -3.55 -9.60 12.12
N PRO A 183 -2.29 -9.97 12.29
CA PRO A 183 -1.71 -10.27 13.61
C PRO A 183 -1.46 -9.02 14.47
N TRP A 184 -1.52 -7.82 13.88
CA TRP A 184 -1.27 -6.55 14.57
C TRP A 184 -2.54 -5.87 15.08
N LEU A 185 -3.70 -6.27 14.59
CA LEU A 185 -4.98 -5.68 14.94
C LEU A 185 -5.77 -6.62 15.85
N SER A 186 -6.41 -6.06 16.86
CA SER A 186 -7.25 -6.87 17.74
C SER A 186 -8.55 -7.30 17.03
N ASP A 187 -9.03 -8.47 17.36
CA ASP A 187 -10.34 -8.97 16.88
C ASP A 187 -11.49 -7.99 17.15
N GLY A 188 -11.46 -7.33 18.32
CA GLY A 188 -12.47 -6.32 18.68
C GLY A 188 -12.47 -5.16 17.70
N TYR A 189 -11.29 -4.65 17.33
CA TYR A 189 -11.16 -3.58 16.34
C TYR A 189 -11.66 -4.04 14.97
N LEU A 190 -11.25 -5.21 14.49
CA LEU A 190 -11.69 -5.74 13.20
C LEU A 190 -13.24 -5.87 13.14
N ARG A 191 -13.87 -6.34 14.22
CA ARG A 191 -15.34 -6.38 14.28
C ARG A 191 -15.99 -5.00 14.23
N THR A 192 -15.37 -3.96 14.81
CA THR A 192 -15.88 -2.58 14.69
C THR A 192 -15.79 -2.04 13.27
N GLU A 193 -14.83 -2.51 12.49
CA GLU A 193 -14.69 -2.21 11.06
C GLU A 193 -15.69 -2.99 10.19
N GLY A 194 -16.50 -3.90 10.78
CA GLY A 194 -17.49 -4.71 10.07
C GLY A 194 -16.87 -5.84 9.25
N VAL A 195 -15.74 -6.37 9.69
CA VAL A 195 -15.07 -7.53 9.11
C VAL A 195 -14.95 -8.66 10.14
N GLU A 196 -14.86 -9.90 9.68
CA GLU A 196 -14.77 -11.09 10.53
C GLU A 196 -13.28 -11.45 10.76
N PRO A 197 -12.75 -11.34 11.99
CA PRO A 197 -11.40 -11.79 12.29
C PRO A 197 -11.31 -13.31 12.24
N VAL A 198 -10.31 -13.84 11.55
CA VAL A 198 -10.07 -15.29 11.40
C VAL A 198 -8.60 -15.64 11.53
N SER A 199 -8.30 -16.93 11.74
CA SER A 199 -6.92 -17.41 11.66
C SER A 199 -6.39 -17.38 10.21
N LEU A 200 -5.07 -17.43 10.04
CA LEU A 200 -4.44 -17.50 8.72
C LEU A 200 -4.94 -18.72 7.94
N GLU A 201 -5.00 -19.88 8.60
CA GLU A 201 -5.45 -21.13 8.00
C GLU A 201 -6.91 -21.03 7.52
N THR A 202 -7.78 -20.40 8.32
CA THR A 202 -9.19 -20.17 7.95
C THR A 202 -9.31 -19.23 6.75
N ALA A 203 -8.51 -18.16 6.72
CA ALA A 203 -8.47 -17.24 5.58
C ALA A 203 -8.05 -17.95 4.28
N LEU A 204 -7.00 -18.79 4.35
CA LEU A 204 -6.48 -19.51 3.20
C LEU A 204 -7.42 -20.59 2.68
N SER A 205 -7.98 -21.42 3.57
CA SER A 205 -8.80 -22.59 3.21
C SER A 205 -10.28 -22.26 3.00
N GLY A 206 -10.77 -21.17 3.57
CA GLY A 206 -12.21 -20.85 3.61
C GLY A 206 -12.65 -19.82 2.56
N SER A 207 -11.75 -19.22 1.79
CA SER A 207 -12.11 -18.15 0.87
C SER A 207 -12.30 -18.58 -0.58
N ASP A 208 -13.23 -17.95 -1.28
CA ASP A 208 -13.37 -17.99 -2.74
C ASP A 208 -12.43 -16.99 -3.42
N VAL A 209 -12.17 -15.87 -2.75
CA VAL A 209 -11.25 -14.81 -3.18
C VAL A 209 -10.32 -14.45 -2.03
N LEU A 210 -9.03 -14.45 -2.28
CA LEU A 210 -7.99 -14.13 -1.30
C LEU A 210 -7.17 -12.94 -1.75
N PHE A 211 -7.12 -11.90 -0.93
CA PHE A 211 -6.24 -10.75 -1.14
C PHE A 211 -5.05 -10.80 -0.18
N LEU A 212 -3.83 -10.78 -0.74
CA LEU A 212 -2.58 -10.68 0.02
C LEU A 212 -2.17 -9.21 0.10
N LEU A 213 -2.48 -8.55 1.20
CA LEU A 213 -2.31 -7.10 1.40
C LEU A 213 -1.30 -6.78 2.51
N ALA A 214 -0.71 -7.80 3.13
CA ALA A 214 0.28 -7.63 4.18
C ALA A 214 1.55 -6.97 3.63
N GLY A 215 2.06 -5.95 4.32
CA GLY A 215 3.37 -5.39 4.04
C GLY A 215 4.46 -6.41 4.35
N VAL A 216 5.49 -6.50 3.50
CA VAL A 216 6.63 -7.37 3.74
C VAL A 216 7.57 -6.69 4.74
N THR A 217 7.97 -7.43 5.77
CA THR A 217 8.96 -7.05 6.79
C THR A 217 9.98 -8.19 6.94
N SER A 218 11.11 -7.92 7.60
CA SER A 218 12.09 -8.97 7.94
C SER A 218 11.48 -10.14 8.71
N ASP A 219 10.45 -9.87 9.50
CA ASP A 219 9.83 -10.86 10.39
C ASP A 219 8.81 -11.75 9.67
N ASN A 220 8.27 -11.31 8.55
CA ASN A 220 7.24 -12.04 7.80
C ASN A 220 7.66 -12.42 6.37
N GLU A 221 8.89 -12.15 5.97
CA GLU A 221 9.38 -12.56 4.66
C GLU A 221 9.30 -14.09 4.51
N GLY A 222 8.63 -14.56 3.45
CA GLY A 222 8.45 -15.99 3.19
C GLY A 222 7.44 -16.70 4.10
N PHE A 223 6.63 -15.99 4.90
CA PHE A 223 5.66 -16.61 5.83
C PHE A 223 4.63 -17.49 5.10
N LEU A 224 4.26 -17.15 3.87
CA LEU A 224 3.42 -17.99 3.02
C LEU A 224 4.27 -19.00 2.24
N GLY A 225 4.86 -19.95 2.96
CA GLY A 225 5.58 -21.05 2.35
C GLY A 225 4.64 -22.09 1.71
N ARG A 226 5.24 -23.05 0.98
CA ARG A 226 4.52 -24.12 0.27
C ARG A 226 3.44 -24.81 1.12
N PRO A 227 3.66 -25.20 2.39
CA PRO A 227 2.63 -25.88 3.18
C PRO A 227 1.35 -25.06 3.35
N LEU A 228 1.47 -23.73 3.52
CA LEU A 228 0.31 -22.85 3.65
C LEU A 228 -0.36 -22.60 2.29
N LEU A 229 0.43 -22.42 1.22
CA LEU A 229 -0.12 -22.25 -0.13
C LEU A 229 -0.92 -23.48 -0.59
N GLU A 230 -0.52 -24.69 -0.20
CA GLU A 230 -1.23 -25.93 -0.50
C GLU A 230 -2.58 -26.07 0.25
N THR A 231 -2.84 -25.24 1.28
CA THR A 231 -4.15 -25.20 1.96
C THR A 231 -5.18 -24.32 1.25
N ILE A 232 -4.74 -23.49 0.31
CA ILE A 232 -5.65 -22.67 -0.51
C ILE A 232 -6.49 -23.60 -1.38
N ARG A 233 -7.79 -23.34 -1.44
CA ARG A 233 -8.70 -24.12 -2.29
C ARG A 233 -8.26 -24.04 -3.75
N ALA A 234 -8.28 -25.17 -4.45
CA ALA A 234 -7.87 -25.26 -5.85
C ALA A 234 -8.70 -24.38 -6.81
N ASP A 235 -9.90 -23.99 -6.40
CA ASP A 235 -10.84 -23.15 -7.14
C ASP A 235 -10.91 -21.71 -6.62
N ALA A 236 -10.07 -21.34 -5.63
CA ALA A 236 -9.96 -19.97 -5.13
C ALA A 236 -9.28 -19.06 -6.15
N THR A 237 -9.63 -17.79 -6.10
CA THR A 237 -8.95 -16.70 -6.83
C THR A 237 -8.01 -15.98 -5.86
N VAL A 238 -6.73 -15.85 -6.22
CA VAL A 238 -5.71 -15.18 -5.39
C VAL A 238 -5.11 -14.00 -6.14
#